data_c4e8a8bd837e8d11988e13e7a7d3ef6c
#
_entry.id   c4e8a8bd837e8d11988e13e7a7d3ef6c
#
_cell.length_a   1.000
_cell.length_b   1.000
_cell.length_c   1.000
_cell.angle_alpha   90.00
_cell.angle_beta   90.00
_cell.angle_gamma   90.00
#
_symmetry.space_group_name_H-M   'P 1'
#
loop_
_entity.id
_entity.type
_entity.pdbx_description
1 polymer ?
#
loop_
_entity_poly.entity_id
_entity_poly.type
_entity_poly.pdbx_seq_one_letter_code
_entity_poly.pdbx_strand_id
1 'polypeptide(L)'
;CLANPCAVNAAIIFGICTASRVNEFVLARWEEIEDGVWSLPPERRKDGKPFPHRVPLSSLAKKALKMAGTKEGLVFVGRDGKKHISKESPRAKLRDIICRPVTMHGCRSTFRDWAAITRQDLFASEIALSHKFGPQIMMSYLRSDMLDERREIMQRWADHCFKLINK
;
A
#
# COMPACT_ATOMS: atom_id res chain seq x y z
N CYS A 1 -10.14 -6.55 -10.72
CA CYS A 1 -9.98 -5.08 -10.48
C CYS A 1 -9.40 -4.35 -11.69
N LEU A 2 -8.35 -4.87 -12.34
CA LEU A 2 -7.70 -4.19 -13.47
C LEU A 2 -8.63 -3.99 -14.69
N ALA A 3 -9.55 -4.92 -14.94
CA ALA A 3 -10.48 -4.87 -16.08
C ALA A 3 -11.58 -3.80 -15.93
N ASN A 4 -11.88 -3.38 -14.70
CA ASN A 4 -12.96 -2.43 -14.42
C ASN A 4 -12.42 -1.25 -13.62
N PRO A 5 -11.89 -0.19 -14.25
CA PRO A 5 -11.33 0.96 -13.58
C PRO A 5 -12.41 1.70 -12.80
N CYS A 6 -12.23 1.81 -11.49
CA CYS A 6 -13.01 2.66 -10.58
C CYS A 6 -12.19 2.91 -9.31
N ALA A 7 -12.55 3.95 -8.55
CA ALA A 7 -11.81 4.35 -7.35
C ALA A 7 -11.64 3.21 -6.32
N VAL A 8 -12.65 2.35 -6.13
CA VAL A 8 -12.57 1.23 -5.18
C VAL A 8 -11.59 0.15 -5.67
N ASN A 9 -11.65 -0.21 -6.96
CA ASN A 9 -10.73 -1.20 -7.54
C ASN A 9 -9.29 -0.66 -7.56
N ALA A 10 -9.11 0.60 -7.89
CA ALA A 10 -7.83 1.30 -7.81
C ALA A 10 -7.27 1.27 -6.39
N ALA A 11 -8.08 1.57 -5.38
CA ALA A 11 -7.71 1.53 -3.97
C ALA A 11 -7.30 0.13 -3.49
N ILE A 12 -7.98 -0.93 -3.94
CA ILE A 12 -7.62 -2.32 -3.63
C ILE A 12 -6.23 -2.64 -4.17
N ILE A 13 -5.98 -2.36 -5.46
CA ILE A 13 -4.69 -2.61 -6.09
C ILE A 13 -3.59 -1.80 -5.40
N PHE A 14 -3.83 -0.51 -5.15
CA PHE A 14 -2.90 0.36 -4.46
C PHE A 14 -2.57 -0.15 -3.06
N GLY A 15 -3.59 -0.50 -2.25
CA GLY A 15 -3.42 -1.02 -0.90
C GLY A 15 -2.65 -2.34 -0.85
N ILE A 16 -2.86 -3.25 -1.82
CA ILE A 16 -2.11 -4.50 -1.95
C ILE A 16 -0.66 -4.21 -2.32
N CYS A 17 -0.43 -3.39 -3.37
CA CYS A 17 0.91 -3.10 -3.89
C CYS A 17 1.77 -2.27 -2.95
N THR A 18 1.17 -1.46 -2.07
CA THR A 18 1.87 -0.68 -1.04
C THR A 18 1.93 -1.39 0.30
N ALA A 19 1.25 -2.52 0.44
CA ALA A 19 1.05 -3.24 1.69
C ALA A 19 0.57 -2.32 2.85
N SER A 20 -0.16 -1.25 2.55
CA SER A 20 -0.60 -0.21 3.49
C SER A 20 -1.91 -0.59 4.20
N ARG A 21 -2.18 0.04 5.35
CA ARG A 21 -3.44 -0.15 6.07
C ARG A 21 -4.58 0.60 5.38
N VAL A 22 -5.81 0.05 5.48
CA VAL A 22 -6.98 0.65 4.82
C VAL A 22 -7.18 2.11 5.21
N ASN A 23 -7.00 2.46 6.50
CA ASN A 23 -7.11 3.84 6.98
C ASN A 23 -6.03 4.78 6.45
N GLU A 24 -4.91 4.23 5.99
CA GLU A 24 -3.79 4.99 5.42
C GLU A 24 -4.08 5.30 3.96
N PHE A 25 -4.38 4.29 3.13
CA PHE A 25 -4.49 4.50 1.69
C PHE A 25 -5.82 5.09 1.23
N VAL A 26 -6.95 4.83 1.89
CA VAL A 26 -8.25 5.43 1.46
C VAL A 26 -8.26 6.96 1.59
N LEU A 27 -7.39 7.50 2.43
CA LEU A 27 -7.22 8.94 2.66
C LEU A 27 -6.03 9.53 1.87
N ALA A 28 -5.41 8.75 0.98
CA ALA A 28 -4.27 9.21 0.19
C ALA A 28 -4.66 10.44 -0.65
N ARG A 29 -3.72 11.39 -0.73
CA ARG A 29 -3.85 12.63 -1.50
C ARG A 29 -2.76 12.72 -2.56
N TRP A 30 -3.05 13.41 -3.63
CA TRP A 30 -2.09 13.61 -4.71
C TRP A 30 -0.87 14.42 -4.27
N GLU A 31 -1.07 15.37 -3.37
CA GLU A 31 -0.01 16.22 -2.81
C GLU A 31 1.02 15.42 -1.97
N GLU A 32 0.69 14.18 -1.62
CA GLU A 32 1.58 13.27 -0.89
C GLU A 32 2.42 12.38 -1.82
N ILE A 33 2.23 12.50 -3.14
CA ILE A 33 2.83 11.61 -4.14
C ILE A 33 3.78 12.40 -5.02
N GLU A 34 5.08 12.18 -4.84
CA GLU A 34 6.14 12.84 -5.58
C GLU A 34 7.23 11.81 -5.96
N ASP A 35 7.82 11.92 -7.14
CA ASP A 35 8.93 11.09 -7.64
C ASP A 35 8.76 9.58 -7.47
N GLY A 36 7.49 9.13 -7.58
CA GLY A 36 7.17 7.71 -7.41
C GLY A 36 7.26 7.22 -5.97
N VAL A 37 7.12 8.12 -5.02
CA VAL A 37 7.03 7.85 -3.58
C VAL A 37 5.74 8.45 -3.05
N TRP A 38 5.01 7.69 -2.26
CA TRP A 38 3.90 8.19 -1.46
C TRP A 38 4.37 8.44 -0.03
N SER A 39 4.31 9.69 0.41
CA SER A 39 4.72 10.14 1.75
C SER A 39 3.50 10.21 2.67
N LEU A 40 3.19 9.10 3.35
CA LEU A 40 2.10 9.03 4.33
C LEU A 40 2.43 9.94 5.53
N PRO A 41 1.62 10.98 5.82
CA PRO A 41 1.93 11.94 6.86
C PRO A 41 1.82 11.33 8.27
N PRO A 42 2.54 11.89 9.27
CA PRO A 42 2.63 11.37 10.63
C PRO A 42 1.27 11.18 11.31
N GLU A 43 0.33 12.08 11.09
CA GLU A 43 -0.99 12.11 11.71
C GLU A 43 -1.85 10.88 11.35
N ARG A 44 -1.57 10.26 10.22
CA ARG A 44 -2.26 9.04 9.76
C ARG A 44 -1.50 7.75 10.07
N ARG A 45 -0.29 7.86 10.61
CA ARG A 45 0.51 6.69 10.98
C ARG A 45 0.02 6.07 12.28
N LYS A 46 -0.16 4.75 12.27
CA LYS A 46 -0.57 4.00 13.49
C LYS A 46 0.60 3.77 14.46
N ASP A 47 1.85 3.84 13.99
CA ASP A 47 3.05 3.58 14.80
C ASP A 47 3.51 4.78 15.64
N GLY A 48 2.87 5.96 15.46
CA GLY A 48 3.11 7.16 16.25
C GLY A 48 4.44 7.86 15.98
N LYS A 49 5.13 7.55 14.91
CA LYS A 49 6.40 8.23 14.56
C LYS A 49 6.14 9.63 14.03
N PRO A 50 6.98 10.64 14.42
CA PRO A 50 6.73 12.05 14.12
C PRO A 50 7.14 12.49 12.69
N PHE A 51 7.54 11.56 11.83
CA PHE A 51 7.97 11.83 10.46
C PHE A 51 7.15 11.00 9.45
N PRO A 52 7.04 11.45 8.20
CA PRO A 52 6.29 10.73 7.18
C PRO A 52 6.82 9.31 6.95
N HIS A 53 5.92 8.38 6.62
CA HIS A 53 6.31 7.07 6.12
C HIS A 53 6.37 7.10 4.60
N ARG A 54 7.57 7.07 4.04
CA ARG A 54 7.79 7.06 2.60
C ARG A 54 7.56 5.66 2.03
N VAL A 55 6.63 5.53 1.11
CA VAL A 55 6.24 4.27 0.46
C VAL A 55 6.62 4.33 -1.02
N PRO A 56 7.63 3.58 -1.48
CA PRO A 56 8.01 3.57 -2.89
C PRO A 56 6.92 2.86 -3.71
N LEU A 57 6.53 3.48 -4.81
CA LEU A 57 5.44 3.03 -5.66
C LEU A 57 5.95 2.16 -6.80
N SER A 58 5.55 0.90 -6.81
CA SER A 58 5.75 -0.03 -7.92
C SER A 58 4.99 0.39 -9.18
N SER A 59 5.33 -0.20 -10.32
CA SER A 59 4.65 0.04 -11.59
C SER A 59 3.13 -0.21 -11.50
N LEU A 60 2.71 -1.26 -10.79
CA LEU A 60 1.30 -1.59 -10.59
C LEU A 60 0.59 -0.61 -9.64
N ALA A 61 1.28 -0.12 -8.60
CA ALA A 61 0.75 0.94 -7.73
C ALA A 61 0.53 2.25 -8.52
N LYS A 62 1.49 2.64 -9.37
CA LYS A 62 1.35 3.79 -10.28
C LYS A 62 0.21 3.61 -11.28
N LYS A 63 0.00 2.39 -11.79
CA LYS A 63 -1.16 2.07 -12.64
C LYS A 63 -2.47 2.24 -11.88
N ALA A 64 -2.54 1.81 -10.62
CA ALA A 64 -3.70 2.00 -9.77
C ALA A 64 -4.04 3.50 -9.57
N LEU A 65 -3.03 4.35 -9.36
CA LEU A 65 -3.25 5.81 -9.28
C LEU A 65 -3.89 6.37 -10.54
N LYS A 66 -3.42 5.96 -11.73
CA LYS A 66 -4.04 6.37 -13.01
C LYS A 66 -5.49 5.89 -13.15
N MET A 67 -5.81 4.72 -12.59
CA MET A 67 -7.18 4.17 -12.60
C MET A 67 -8.13 4.89 -11.65
N ALA A 68 -7.64 5.64 -10.67
CA ALA A 68 -8.46 6.37 -9.71
C ALA A 68 -9.28 7.50 -10.34
N GLY A 69 -8.78 8.07 -11.44
CA GLY A 69 -9.50 9.06 -12.26
C GLY A 69 -9.39 10.50 -11.77
N THR A 70 -8.79 10.75 -10.61
CA THR A 70 -8.50 12.09 -10.06
C THR A 70 -7.06 12.51 -10.37
N LYS A 71 -6.75 13.80 -10.25
CA LYS A 71 -5.39 14.34 -10.47
C LYS A 71 -4.94 15.30 -9.36
N GLU A 72 -5.83 15.67 -8.45
CA GLU A 72 -5.59 16.57 -7.31
C GLU A 72 -6.46 16.18 -6.13
N GLY A 73 -6.13 16.62 -4.95
CA GLY A 73 -6.85 16.34 -3.72
C GLY A 73 -6.85 14.85 -3.35
N LEU A 74 -8.01 14.30 -3.01
CA LEU A 74 -8.14 12.88 -2.67
C LEU A 74 -7.91 11.99 -3.89
N VAL A 75 -7.07 10.95 -3.75
CA VAL A 75 -6.82 9.96 -4.81
C VAL A 75 -8.04 9.07 -5.04
N PHE A 76 -8.63 8.54 -3.97
CA PHE A 76 -9.75 7.59 -4.06
C PHE A 76 -11.05 8.24 -3.61
N VAL A 77 -11.73 8.88 -4.55
CA VAL A 77 -12.96 9.64 -4.31
C VAL A 77 -14.18 8.74 -4.40
N GLY A 78 -15.14 8.93 -3.49
CA GLY A 78 -16.42 8.24 -3.47
C GLY A 78 -17.37 8.70 -4.58
N ARG A 79 -18.55 8.10 -4.63
CA ARG A 79 -19.56 8.40 -5.67
C ARG A 79 -20.08 9.84 -5.62
N ASP A 80 -19.98 10.49 -4.47
CA ASP A 80 -20.39 11.89 -4.28
C ASP A 80 -19.41 12.91 -4.87
N GLY A 81 -18.24 12.45 -5.35
CA GLY A 81 -17.20 13.32 -5.91
C GLY A 81 -16.49 14.22 -4.89
N LYS A 82 -16.82 14.14 -3.60
CA LYS A 82 -16.35 15.06 -2.56
C LYS A 82 -15.59 14.40 -1.44
N LYS A 83 -15.98 13.19 -1.03
CA LYS A 83 -15.38 12.45 0.09
C LYS A 83 -14.58 11.27 -0.45
N HIS A 84 -13.64 10.79 0.36
CA HIS A 84 -12.95 9.54 0.07
C HIS A 84 -13.93 8.35 0.04
N ILE A 85 -13.58 7.26 -0.62
CA ILE A 85 -14.33 5.99 -0.55
C ILE A 85 -14.46 5.55 0.91
N SER A 86 -15.56 4.85 1.24
CA SER A 86 -15.69 4.23 2.57
C SER A 86 -14.55 3.24 2.83
N LYS A 87 -14.08 3.20 4.07
CA LYS A 87 -13.06 2.23 4.53
C LYS A 87 -13.51 0.77 4.35
N GLU A 88 -14.80 0.52 4.35
CA GLU A 88 -15.40 -0.81 4.14
C GLU A 88 -15.51 -1.17 2.65
N SER A 89 -15.51 -0.20 1.73
CA SER A 89 -15.70 -0.45 0.30
C SER A 89 -14.63 -1.39 -0.29
N PRO A 90 -13.31 -1.24 -0.01
CA PRO A 90 -12.30 -2.18 -0.49
C PRO A 90 -12.52 -3.61 0.02
N ARG A 91 -12.90 -3.76 1.30
CA ARG A 91 -13.16 -5.08 1.90
C ARG A 91 -14.37 -5.74 1.29
N ALA A 92 -15.50 -5.02 1.18
CA ALA A 92 -16.72 -5.55 0.58
C ALA A 92 -16.47 -5.99 -0.86
N LYS A 93 -15.85 -5.12 -1.67
CA LYS A 93 -15.55 -5.42 -3.06
C LYS A 93 -14.58 -6.59 -3.23
N LEU A 94 -13.57 -6.70 -2.35
CA LEU A 94 -12.62 -7.81 -2.39
C LEU A 94 -13.30 -9.15 -2.08
N ARG A 95 -14.22 -9.20 -1.10
CA ARG A 95 -15.04 -10.40 -0.81
C ARG A 95 -15.92 -10.80 -1.97
N ASP A 96 -16.56 -9.83 -2.64
CA ASP A 96 -17.41 -10.09 -3.81
C ASP A 96 -16.61 -10.71 -4.96
N ILE A 97 -15.37 -10.24 -5.19
CA ILE A 97 -14.49 -10.75 -6.25
C ILE A 97 -13.98 -12.16 -5.93
N ILE A 98 -13.61 -12.43 -4.68
CA ILE A 98 -12.92 -13.67 -4.28
C ILE A 98 -13.92 -14.73 -3.81
N CYS A 99 -15.15 -14.33 -3.46
CA CYS A 99 -16.20 -15.19 -2.89
C CYS A 99 -15.74 -15.94 -1.62
N ARG A 100 -14.83 -15.33 -0.83
CA ARG A 100 -14.28 -15.87 0.41
C ARG A 100 -14.12 -14.77 1.46
N PRO A 101 -14.05 -15.09 2.76
CA PRO A 101 -13.80 -14.12 3.81
C PRO A 101 -12.33 -13.63 3.76
N VAL A 102 -12.09 -12.55 3.03
CA VAL A 102 -10.77 -11.90 2.91
C VAL A 102 -10.82 -10.48 3.46
N THR A 103 -9.67 -9.99 3.88
CA THR A 103 -9.51 -8.62 4.41
C THR A 103 -8.29 -7.94 3.81
N MET A 104 -8.32 -6.60 3.76
CA MET A 104 -7.13 -5.83 3.37
C MET A 104 -5.96 -6.04 4.34
N HIS A 105 -6.24 -6.36 5.60
CA HIS A 105 -5.20 -6.74 6.57
C HIS A 105 -4.56 -8.08 6.21
N GLY A 106 -5.35 -9.07 5.77
CA GLY A 106 -4.84 -10.34 5.27
C GLY A 106 -3.87 -10.18 4.10
N CYS A 107 -4.13 -9.22 3.18
CA CYS A 107 -3.21 -8.92 2.09
C CYS A 107 -1.82 -8.46 2.60
N ARG A 108 -1.77 -7.73 3.71
CA ARG A 108 -0.50 -7.33 4.34
C ARG A 108 0.24 -8.52 4.95
N SER A 109 -0.49 -9.45 5.59
CA SER A 109 0.08 -10.70 6.10
C SER A 109 0.66 -11.53 4.95
N THR A 110 -0.06 -11.62 3.84
CA THR A 110 0.42 -12.31 2.62
C THR A 110 1.71 -11.68 2.07
N PHE A 111 1.82 -10.34 2.07
CA PHE A 111 3.08 -9.67 1.70
C PHE A 111 4.22 -10.09 2.62
N ARG A 112 4.00 -10.13 3.94
CA ARG A 112 5.02 -10.53 4.92
C ARG A 112 5.45 -11.99 4.72
N ASP A 113 4.49 -12.90 4.54
CA ASP A 113 4.76 -14.31 4.30
C ASP A 113 5.51 -14.51 2.98
N TRP A 114 5.11 -13.81 1.91
CA TRP A 114 5.82 -13.81 0.63
C TRP A 114 7.26 -13.33 0.79
N ALA A 115 7.47 -12.21 1.50
CA ALA A 115 8.80 -11.67 1.71
C ALA A 115 9.71 -12.67 2.46
N ALA A 116 9.19 -13.35 3.47
CA ALA A 116 9.90 -14.38 4.21
C ALA A 116 10.23 -15.60 3.33
N ILE A 117 9.25 -16.13 2.60
CA ILE A 117 9.41 -17.30 1.72
C ILE A 117 10.42 -17.03 0.61
N THR A 118 10.37 -15.83 0.02
CA THR A 118 11.26 -15.42 -1.07
C THR A 118 12.56 -14.80 -0.60
N ARG A 119 12.84 -14.84 0.72
CA ARG A 119 14.07 -14.37 1.35
C ARG A 119 14.40 -12.91 1.00
N GLN A 120 13.38 -12.05 1.01
CA GLN A 120 13.60 -10.61 0.90
C GLN A 120 14.28 -10.09 2.18
N ASP A 121 14.92 -8.91 2.08
CA ASP A 121 15.49 -8.28 3.27
C ASP A 121 14.42 -8.09 4.35
N LEU A 122 14.68 -8.65 5.54
CA LEU A 122 13.72 -8.69 6.64
C LEU A 122 13.44 -7.27 7.17
N PHE A 123 14.50 -6.45 7.33
CA PHE A 123 14.37 -5.11 7.88
C PHE A 123 13.61 -4.20 6.92
N ALA A 124 13.99 -4.21 5.65
CA ALA A 124 13.30 -3.44 4.61
C ALA A 124 11.82 -3.85 4.49
N SER A 125 11.50 -5.13 4.60
CA SER A 125 10.13 -5.66 4.55
C SER A 125 9.30 -5.21 5.77
N GLU A 126 9.84 -5.24 6.97
CA GLU A 126 9.14 -4.78 8.18
C GLU A 126 9.00 -3.25 8.20
N ILE A 127 9.99 -2.50 7.69
CA ILE A 127 9.87 -1.05 7.48
C ILE A 127 8.77 -0.75 6.46
N ALA A 128 8.67 -1.49 5.36
CA ALA A 128 7.61 -1.32 4.37
C ALA A 128 6.21 -1.49 4.99
N LEU A 129 6.07 -2.39 5.96
CA LEU A 129 4.84 -2.59 6.73
C LEU A 129 4.62 -1.54 7.82
N SER A 130 5.55 -0.61 8.05
CA SER A 130 5.49 0.31 9.19
C SER A 130 5.29 -0.45 10.52
N HIS A 131 6.00 -1.57 10.69
CA HIS A 131 6.00 -2.33 11.92
C HIS A 131 7.08 -1.82 12.89
N LYS A 132 6.82 -1.99 14.18
CA LYS A 132 7.86 -1.89 15.20
C LYS A 132 8.62 -3.21 15.18
N PHE A 133 9.89 -3.17 14.77
CA PHE A 133 10.71 -4.38 14.65
C PHE A 133 11.92 -4.31 15.58
N GLY A 134 12.09 -5.37 16.38
CA GLY A 134 13.26 -5.52 17.26
C GLY A 134 13.29 -4.56 18.47
N PRO A 135 14.33 -4.69 19.30
CA PRO A 135 14.57 -3.77 20.41
C PRO A 135 14.72 -2.32 19.90
N GLN A 136 14.21 -1.36 20.65
CA GLN A 136 14.27 0.06 20.29
C GLN A 136 15.70 0.55 19.98
N ILE A 137 16.70 -0.09 20.57
CA ILE A 137 18.12 0.12 20.33
C ILE A 137 18.50 -0.19 18.86
N MET A 138 18.02 -1.30 18.26
CA MET A 138 18.33 -1.61 16.86
C MET A 138 17.71 -0.59 15.89
N MET A 139 16.52 -0.07 16.19
CA MET A 139 15.87 0.96 15.39
C MET A 139 16.60 2.31 15.42
N SER A 140 17.33 2.62 16.50
CA SER A 140 18.14 3.84 16.60
C SER A 140 19.41 3.80 15.74
N TYR A 141 19.89 2.61 15.37
CA TYR A 141 21.04 2.43 14.47
C TYR A 141 20.64 2.48 12.98
N LEU A 142 19.38 2.27 12.65
CA LEU A 142 18.87 2.40 11.28
C LEU A 142 18.68 3.89 10.94
N ARG A 143 19.76 4.56 10.52
CA ARG A 143 19.74 5.97 10.10
C ARG A 143 19.02 6.18 8.76
N SER A 144 18.79 5.13 8.00
CA SER A 144 18.10 5.12 6.71
C SER A 144 16.73 4.46 6.83
N ASP A 145 15.75 4.94 6.06
CA ASP A 145 14.46 4.26 5.88
C ASP A 145 14.51 3.16 4.81
N MET A 146 15.70 2.84 4.29
CA MET A 146 15.96 1.81 3.28
C MET A 146 15.05 1.97 2.05
N LEU A 147 14.89 3.20 1.54
CA LEU A 147 13.93 3.49 0.48
C LEU A 147 14.23 2.74 -0.82
N ASP A 148 15.50 2.60 -1.16
CA ASP A 148 15.91 1.96 -2.42
C ASP A 148 15.73 0.45 -2.34
N GLU A 149 16.13 -0.19 -1.25
CA GLU A 149 15.88 -1.62 -1.00
C GLU A 149 14.38 -1.91 -0.99
N ARG A 150 13.57 -1.06 -0.35
CA ARG A 150 12.12 -1.17 -0.36
C ARG A 150 11.53 -0.96 -1.75
N ARG A 151 12.13 -0.12 -2.60
CA ARG A 151 11.68 0.07 -4.00
C ARG A 151 11.75 -1.23 -4.78
N GLU A 152 12.86 -1.95 -4.64
CA GLU A 152 13.02 -3.26 -5.28
C GLU A 152 12.03 -4.29 -4.74
N ILE A 153 11.88 -4.39 -3.42
CA ILE A 153 10.95 -5.33 -2.77
C ILE A 153 9.52 -5.07 -3.22
N MET A 154 9.07 -3.81 -3.21
CA MET A 154 7.71 -3.45 -3.62
C MET A 154 7.47 -3.69 -5.11
N GLN A 155 8.48 -3.54 -5.97
CA GLN A 155 8.36 -3.91 -7.38
C GLN A 155 8.25 -5.42 -7.55
N ARG A 156 9.11 -6.22 -6.91
CA ARG A 156 9.04 -7.69 -6.93
C ARG A 156 7.70 -8.23 -6.39
N TRP A 157 7.17 -7.60 -5.35
CA TRP A 157 5.85 -7.93 -4.82
C TRP A 157 4.74 -7.66 -5.83
N ALA A 158 4.75 -6.50 -6.46
CA ALA A 158 3.79 -6.16 -7.50
C ALA A 158 3.86 -7.13 -8.69
N ASP A 159 5.06 -7.51 -9.13
CA ASP A 159 5.28 -8.48 -10.20
C ASP A 159 4.76 -9.87 -9.82
N HIS A 160 4.96 -10.28 -8.56
CA HIS A 160 4.39 -11.53 -8.03
C HIS A 160 2.87 -11.52 -8.10
N CYS A 161 2.23 -10.45 -7.58
CA CYS A 161 0.78 -10.29 -7.63
C CYS A 161 0.26 -10.28 -9.07
N PHE A 162 0.96 -9.62 -10.00
CA PHE A 162 0.56 -9.55 -11.40
C PHE A 162 0.67 -10.88 -12.13
N LYS A 163 1.72 -11.66 -11.87
CA LYS A 163 1.88 -13.01 -12.44
C LYS A 163 0.76 -13.96 -12.02
N LEU A 164 0.23 -13.83 -10.81
CA LEU A 164 -0.88 -14.66 -10.33
C LEU A 164 -2.21 -14.34 -11.03
N ILE A 165 -2.36 -13.13 -11.60
CA ILE A 165 -3.57 -12.71 -12.30
C ILE A 165 -3.58 -13.22 -13.75
N ASN A 166 -2.40 -13.46 -14.33
CA ASN A 166 -2.24 -13.84 -15.73
C ASN A 166 -1.99 -15.35 -15.93
N LYS A 167 -2.19 -16.17 -14.90
CA LYS A 167 -2.26 -17.62 -14.93
C LYS A 167 -3.71 -18.09 -14.97
#